data_b36780ee940a2cfab564c3853a42e7d8
#
_entry.id   b36780ee940a2cfab564c3853a42e7d8
#
_cell.length_a   1.000
_cell.length_b   1.000
_cell.length_c   1.000
_cell.angle_alpha   90.00
_cell.angle_beta   90.00
_cell.angle_gamma   90.00
#
_symmetry.space_group_name_H-M   'P 1'
#
loop_
_entity.id
_entity.type
_entity.pdbx_description
1 polymer ?
#
loop_
_entity_poly.entity_id
_entity_poly.type
_entity_poly.pdbx_seq_one_letter_code
_entity_poly.pdbx_strand_id
1 'polypeptide(L)'
;MIYAFIRLWATIFLRLYFRKTIIYGDEKVPLKGPLILASNHPSAFLEASVLSIFLKRPLHYLVRGDMFNPKFQWLFDWTNQIPIYRKKDGIANLRKNASSFDLTYKKLSEGEAILIFPEAKTVLEKKMRPIQRGTAHLAFGTLPFIQNGEELFIQPVGVNFTEPRLPGTDVVIKFGEPFLTQNATREDRDAIEEFTDKLSHSMDALIIQVDDALEKKYDVLASIYLRMMYENNPGANAHQDLQKIAGYVNGSDQNDPLLLKAGEMLMILQRKKNPHAAYFPDLIVMNRMGLATMTVLKCIWLIAGGWIWRVLRNVIFKKITTSTFQTPTTVGAFMVVMPLMTIILLVIFIISDIPLYFVLIWLFVMWLGTLIRPPLHLIWGLLVSAANTKTALKKDVFSIRDGVGKILS
;
A
#
# COMPACT_ATOMS: atom_id res chain seq x y z
N MET A 1 2.55 20.90 -13.83
CA MET A 1 1.26 20.44 -14.42
C MET A 1 1.21 18.92 -14.59
N ILE A 2 2.17 18.26 -15.20
CA ILE A 2 2.14 16.80 -15.47
C ILE A 2 2.12 15.99 -14.16
N TYR A 3 2.98 16.29 -13.18
CA TYR A 3 2.96 15.65 -11.86
C TYR A 3 1.57 15.74 -11.17
N ALA A 4 0.93 16.91 -11.21
CA ALA A 4 -0.40 17.10 -10.62
C ALA A 4 -1.46 16.23 -11.33
N PHE A 5 -1.38 16.10 -12.65
CA PHE A 5 -2.27 15.23 -13.43
C PHE A 5 -2.05 13.75 -13.07
N ILE A 6 -0.80 13.29 -13.04
CA ILE A 6 -0.45 11.91 -12.63
C ILE A 6 -0.94 11.64 -11.22
N ARG A 7 -0.75 12.59 -10.29
CA ARG A 7 -1.20 12.47 -8.91
C ARG A 7 -2.72 12.38 -8.79
N LEU A 8 -3.46 13.23 -9.53
CA LEU A 8 -4.92 13.18 -9.57
C LEU A 8 -5.42 11.82 -10.08
N TRP A 9 -4.82 11.34 -11.17
CA TRP A 9 -5.14 10.05 -11.74
C TRP A 9 -4.84 8.89 -10.79
N ALA A 10 -3.66 8.91 -10.16
CA ALA A 10 -3.27 7.95 -9.14
C ALA A 10 -4.26 7.97 -7.95
N THR A 11 -4.72 9.17 -7.55
CA THR A 11 -5.71 9.32 -6.47
C THR A 11 -7.02 8.60 -6.81
N ILE A 12 -7.56 8.81 -8.00
CA ILE A 12 -8.79 8.14 -8.44
C ILE A 12 -8.58 6.61 -8.43
N PHE A 13 -7.48 6.16 -9.04
CA PHE A 13 -7.22 4.73 -9.16
C PHE A 13 -7.00 4.04 -7.82
N LEU A 14 -6.18 4.59 -6.93
CA LEU A 14 -5.89 3.98 -5.63
C LEU A 14 -7.11 3.99 -4.70
N ARG A 15 -7.97 5.01 -4.79
CA ARG A 15 -9.27 5.02 -4.10
C ARG A 15 -10.23 3.96 -4.64
N LEU A 16 -10.12 3.59 -5.90
CA LEU A 16 -10.86 2.46 -6.46
C LEU A 16 -10.22 1.12 -6.09
N TYR A 17 -8.90 1.07 -5.97
CA TYR A 17 -8.16 -0.14 -5.63
C TYR A 17 -8.35 -0.55 -4.17
N PHE A 18 -8.07 0.34 -3.21
CA PHE A 18 -8.30 0.09 -1.79
C PHE A 18 -9.76 0.35 -1.42
N ARG A 19 -10.32 -0.49 -0.54
CA ARG A 19 -11.66 -0.25 0.01
C ARG A 19 -11.66 1.01 0.87
N LYS A 20 -10.73 1.08 1.79
CA LYS A 20 -10.57 2.19 2.71
C LYS A 20 -9.11 2.54 2.92
N THR A 21 -8.82 3.83 2.92
CA THR A 21 -7.54 4.38 3.37
C THR A 21 -7.82 5.21 4.60
N ILE A 22 -7.28 4.79 5.74
CA ILE A 22 -7.48 5.43 7.04
C ILE A 22 -6.16 6.11 7.40
N ILE A 23 -6.21 7.40 7.73
CA ILE A 23 -5.01 8.21 7.94
C ILE A 23 -5.11 8.89 9.30
N TYR A 24 -4.00 8.88 10.04
CA TYR A 24 -3.85 9.56 11.31
C TYR A 24 -2.56 10.37 11.35
N GLY A 25 -2.64 11.58 11.88
CA GLY A 25 -1.47 12.42 12.13
C GLY A 25 -0.92 13.14 10.90
N ASP A 26 -1.64 13.18 9.77
CA ASP A 26 -1.23 13.91 8.57
C ASP A 26 -1.19 15.43 8.78
N GLU A 27 -1.91 15.94 9.78
CA GLU A 27 -1.86 17.32 10.23
C GLU A 27 -0.51 17.73 10.83
N LYS A 28 0.29 16.77 11.28
CA LYS A 28 1.63 16.98 11.89
C LYS A 28 2.73 17.16 10.86
N VAL A 29 2.47 16.79 9.61
CA VAL A 29 3.49 16.82 8.55
C VAL A 29 3.81 18.26 8.17
N PRO A 30 5.07 18.69 8.24
CA PRO A 30 5.50 20.04 7.82
C PRO A 30 5.11 20.30 6.36
N LEU A 31 4.32 21.35 6.13
CA LEU A 31 3.82 21.70 4.79
C LEU A 31 4.86 22.38 3.90
N LYS A 32 5.89 22.98 4.51
CA LYS A 32 6.98 23.71 3.84
C LYS A 32 8.31 23.37 4.50
N GLY A 33 9.39 23.74 3.85
CA GLY A 33 10.74 23.52 4.31
C GLY A 33 11.27 22.11 4.04
N PRO A 34 12.55 21.88 4.27
CA PRO A 34 13.23 20.62 4.05
C PRO A 34 12.61 19.46 4.86
N LEU A 35 12.23 18.37 4.19
CA LEU A 35 11.58 17.24 4.85
C LEU A 35 12.08 15.91 4.32
N ILE A 36 12.53 15.04 5.22
CA ILE A 36 12.74 13.61 4.92
C ILE A 36 11.57 12.83 5.51
N LEU A 37 10.75 12.22 4.65
CA LEU A 37 9.68 11.32 5.03
C LEU A 37 10.24 9.89 5.07
N ALA A 38 10.30 9.27 6.25
CA ALA A 38 10.83 7.93 6.46
C ALA A 38 9.69 6.92 6.67
N SER A 39 9.54 5.97 5.74
CA SER A 39 8.46 4.98 5.75
C SER A 39 8.99 3.55 5.75
N ASN A 40 8.22 2.61 6.32
CA ASN A 40 8.42 1.19 6.07
C ASN A 40 8.12 0.83 4.60
N HIS A 41 8.61 -0.33 4.14
CA HIS A 41 8.60 -0.71 2.71
C HIS A 41 7.95 -2.09 2.45
N PRO A 42 6.64 -2.28 2.76
CA PRO A 42 6.00 -3.59 2.66
C PRO A 42 5.62 -4.01 1.23
N SER A 43 5.42 -3.07 0.28
CA SER A 43 4.80 -3.39 -1.01
C SER A 43 5.33 -2.59 -2.20
N ALA A 44 6.63 -2.63 -2.40
CA ALA A 44 7.34 -2.00 -3.52
C ALA A 44 6.98 -0.49 -3.67
N PHE A 45 6.14 -0.10 -4.62
CA PHE A 45 5.80 1.31 -4.83
C PHE A 45 4.39 1.69 -4.36
N LEU A 46 3.55 0.75 -3.91
CA LEU A 46 2.17 1.09 -3.50
C LEU A 46 2.17 2.05 -2.30
N GLU A 47 3.03 1.84 -1.31
CA GLU A 47 3.17 2.77 -0.17
C GLU A 47 3.62 4.16 -0.62
N ALA A 48 4.60 4.25 -1.53
CA ALA A 48 5.03 5.53 -2.09
C ALA A 48 3.88 6.23 -2.82
N SER A 49 3.12 5.48 -3.60
CA SER A 49 1.96 6.01 -4.34
C SER A 49 0.84 6.46 -3.41
N VAL A 50 0.54 5.66 -2.36
CA VAL A 50 -0.48 6.01 -1.38
C VAL A 50 -0.06 7.26 -0.59
N LEU A 51 1.19 7.35 -0.13
CA LEU A 51 1.71 8.53 0.56
C LEU A 51 1.65 9.77 -0.35
N SER A 52 1.99 9.64 -1.64
CA SER A 52 2.00 10.77 -2.58
C SER A 52 0.63 11.41 -2.79
N ILE A 53 -0.44 10.62 -2.77
CA ILE A 53 -1.79 11.14 -3.03
C ILE A 53 -2.41 11.82 -1.81
N PHE A 54 -2.01 11.45 -0.59
CA PHE A 54 -2.59 12.01 0.64
C PHE A 54 -1.78 13.17 1.23
N LEU A 55 -0.47 13.24 0.97
CA LEU A 55 0.33 14.39 1.42
C LEU A 55 -0.05 15.66 0.67
N LYS A 56 -0.10 16.79 1.38
CA LYS A 56 -0.47 18.10 0.83
C LYS A 56 0.66 18.80 0.05
N ARG A 57 1.81 18.12 -0.09
CA ARG A 57 2.99 18.62 -0.82
C ARG A 57 3.57 17.54 -1.75
N PRO A 58 4.25 17.92 -2.84
CA PRO A 58 4.95 16.98 -3.72
C PRO A 58 6.04 16.22 -2.98
N LEU A 59 6.26 14.97 -3.40
CA LEU A 59 7.35 14.12 -2.92
C LEU A 59 8.35 13.84 -4.03
N HIS A 60 9.62 13.81 -3.70
CA HIS A 60 10.68 13.17 -4.46
C HIS A 60 10.95 11.78 -3.89
N TYR A 61 11.28 10.82 -4.75
CA TYR A 61 11.40 9.41 -4.37
C TYR A 61 12.80 8.91 -4.65
N LEU A 62 13.45 8.34 -3.63
CA LEU A 62 14.70 7.60 -3.84
C LEU A 62 14.37 6.19 -4.35
N VAL A 63 14.69 5.93 -5.61
CA VAL A 63 14.34 4.70 -6.31
C VAL A 63 15.60 3.96 -6.74
N ARG A 64 15.54 2.63 -6.80
CA ARG A 64 16.65 1.77 -7.21
C ARG A 64 17.16 2.15 -8.61
N GLY A 65 18.45 2.48 -8.71
CA GLY A 65 19.09 2.91 -9.94
C GLY A 65 19.10 1.86 -11.06
N ASP A 66 19.04 0.56 -10.71
CA ASP A 66 18.93 -0.53 -11.70
C ASP A 66 17.58 -0.57 -12.43
N MET A 67 16.58 0.15 -11.95
CA MET A 67 15.29 0.32 -12.63
C MET A 67 15.29 1.47 -13.65
N PHE A 68 16.30 2.34 -13.60
CA PHE A 68 16.38 3.49 -14.47
C PHE A 68 16.86 3.09 -15.87
N ASN A 69 15.98 3.24 -16.85
CA ASN A 69 16.33 3.08 -18.26
C ASN A 69 16.41 4.48 -18.91
N PRO A 70 17.54 4.85 -19.53
CA PRO A 70 17.70 6.17 -20.17
C PRO A 70 16.59 6.53 -21.17
N LYS A 71 15.99 5.54 -21.82
CA LYS A 71 14.87 5.76 -22.75
C LYS A 71 13.61 6.32 -22.06
N PHE A 72 13.47 6.11 -20.75
CA PHE A 72 12.32 6.55 -19.95
C PHE A 72 12.71 7.62 -18.92
N GLN A 73 13.89 8.26 -19.08
CA GLN A 73 14.35 9.29 -18.13
C GLN A 73 13.29 10.38 -17.92
N TRP A 74 12.64 10.84 -18.99
CA TRP A 74 11.57 11.81 -18.94
C TRP A 74 10.42 11.42 -18.00
N LEU A 75 10.09 10.11 -17.88
CA LEU A 75 9.04 9.63 -16.97
C LEU A 75 9.49 9.70 -15.52
N PHE A 76 10.75 9.35 -15.25
CA PHE A 76 11.32 9.44 -13.91
C PHE A 76 11.40 10.90 -13.44
N ASP A 77 11.78 11.82 -14.32
CA ASP A 77 11.83 13.26 -14.04
C ASP A 77 10.41 13.81 -13.77
N TRP A 78 9.42 13.41 -14.57
CA TRP A 78 8.02 13.84 -14.38
C TRP A 78 7.39 13.29 -13.10
N THR A 79 7.91 12.19 -12.58
CA THR A 79 7.43 11.55 -11.34
C THR A 79 8.36 11.81 -10.15
N ASN A 80 9.28 12.77 -10.25
CA ASN A 80 10.20 13.19 -9.19
C ASN A 80 11.05 12.03 -8.62
N GLN A 81 11.51 11.11 -9.46
CA GLN A 81 12.30 9.96 -9.04
C GLN A 81 13.80 10.25 -9.14
N ILE A 82 14.54 9.95 -8.08
CA ILE A 82 15.99 10.11 -7.96
C ILE A 82 16.62 8.72 -7.84
N PRO A 83 17.56 8.31 -8.74
CA PRO A 83 18.16 6.99 -8.70
C PRO A 83 19.14 6.85 -7.52
N ILE A 84 19.07 5.72 -6.79
CA ILE A 84 20.06 5.33 -5.78
C ILE A 84 20.60 3.94 -6.10
N TYR A 85 21.94 3.83 -6.17
CA TYR A 85 22.62 2.58 -6.47
C TYR A 85 23.18 1.94 -5.19
N ARG A 86 23.05 0.62 -5.08
CA ARG A 86 23.51 -0.17 -3.91
C ARG A 86 24.87 -0.80 -4.18
N LYS A 87 25.57 -1.21 -3.14
CA LYS A 87 26.88 -1.92 -3.27
C LYS A 87 26.82 -3.08 -4.26
N LYS A 88 25.73 -3.84 -4.27
CA LYS A 88 25.55 -4.99 -5.18
C LYS A 88 25.35 -4.59 -6.65
N ASP A 89 25.04 -3.34 -6.93
CA ASP A 89 24.83 -2.83 -8.29
C ASP A 89 26.18 -2.50 -8.99
N GLY A 90 27.32 -2.72 -8.30
CA GLY A 90 28.68 -2.58 -8.80
C GLY A 90 29.31 -1.19 -8.55
N ILE A 91 30.65 -1.16 -8.48
CA ILE A 91 31.41 0.05 -8.11
C ILE A 91 31.20 1.20 -9.10
N ALA A 92 31.11 0.89 -10.42
CA ALA A 92 30.86 1.91 -11.45
C ALA A 92 29.52 2.64 -11.26
N ASN A 93 28.49 1.90 -10.80
CA ASN A 93 27.19 2.47 -10.49
C ASN A 93 27.17 3.21 -9.15
N LEU A 94 27.93 2.74 -8.14
CA LEU A 94 28.07 3.46 -6.87
C LEU A 94 28.64 4.88 -7.03
N ARG A 95 29.55 5.08 -8.00
CA ARG A 95 30.09 6.43 -8.31
C ARG A 95 29.01 7.41 -8.76
N LYS A 96 27.92 6.92 -9.38
CA LYS A 96 26.77 7.75 -9.77
C LYS A 96 25.95 8.26 -8.58
N ASN A 97 26.12 7.65 -7.40
CA ASN A 97 25.44 8.12 -6.20
C ASN A 97 25.88 9.54 -5.78
N ALA A 98 27.08 9.99 -6.12
CA ALA A 98 27.50 11.36 -5.84
C ALA A 98 26.50 12.35 -6.45
N SER A 99 26.22 12.23 -7.74
CA SER A 99 25.24 13.10 -8.43
C SER A 99 23.80 12.94 -7.91
N SER A 100 23.42 11.73 -7.49
CA SER A 100 22.11 11.48 -6.89
C SER A 100 21.97 12.13 -5.52
N PHE A 101 23.01 12.06 -4.70
CA PHE A 101 23.04 12.75 -3.40
C PHE A 101 23.08 14.27 -3.58
N ASP A 102 23.90 14.81 -4.50
CA ASP A 102 23.92 16.23 -4.81
C ASP A 102 22.54 16.76 -5.24
N LEU A 103 21.83 16.00 -6.09
CA LEU A 103 20.45 16.32 -6.48
C LEU A 103 19.51 16.28 -5.27
N THR A 104 19.67 15.29 -4.39
CA THR A 104 18.83 15.13 -3.20
C THR A 104 19.09 16.28 -2.20
N TYR A 105 20.36 16.65 -1.96
CA TYR A 105 20.71 17.79 -1.11
C TYR A 105 20.17 19.11 -1.67
N LYS A 106 20.29 19.30 -2.98
CA LYS A 106 19.71 20.45 -3.67
C LYS A 106 18.19 20.50 -3.48
N LYS A 107 17.49 19.40 -3.66
CA LYS A 107 16.02 19.35 -3.47
C LYS A 107 15.61 19.67 -2.04
N LEU A 108 16.31 19.12 -1.06
CA LEU A 108 16.06 19.45 0.35
C LEU A 108 16.38 20.92 0.65
N SER A 109 17.50 21.47 0.12
CA SER A 109 17.83 22.90 0.32
C SER A 109 16.86 23.87 -0.39
N GLU A 110 16.12 23.40 -1.39
CA GLU A 110 14.99 24.11 -2.04
C GLU A 110 13.68 24.00 -1.22
N GLY A 111 13.72 23.39 -0.03
CA GLY A 111 12.54 23.18 0.82
C GLY A 111 11.62 22.06 0.35
N GLU A 112 12.09 21.14 -0.50
CA GLU A 112 11.31 20.02 -1.02
C GLU A 112 11.27 18.84 -0.03
N ALA A 113 10.38 17.88 -0.29
CA ALA A 113 10.22 16.68 0.53
C ALA A 113 10.75 15.43 -0.19
N ILE A 114 11.54 14.62 0.51
CA ILE A 114 12.11 13.37 0.02
C ILE A 114 11.52 12.18 0.77
N LEU A 115 11.00 11.20 0.05
CA LEU A 115 10.59 9.92 0.62
C LEU A 115 11.76 8.93 0.58
N ILE A 116 12.06 8.34 1.73
CA ILE A 116 13.06 7.29 1.88
C ILE A 116 12.47 6.09 2.60
N PHE A 117 12.99 4.91 2.29
CA PHE A 117 12.68 3.64 2.96
C PHE A 117 13.91 3.16 3.73
N PRO A 118 14.00 3.45 5.05
CA PRO A 118 15.21 3.16 5.83
C PRO A 118 15.57 1.68 5.92
N GLU A 119 14.61 0.77 5.74
CA GLU A 119 14.82 -0.68 5.73
C GLU A 119 15.64 -1.18 4.52
N ALA A 120 15.76 -0.37 3.44
CA ALA A 120 16.50 -0.65 2.21
C ALA A 120 16.09 -1.93 1.45
N LYS A 121 15.05 -2.61 1.89
CA LYS A 121 14.49 -3.83 1.26
C LYS A 121 12.97 -3.79 1.29
N THR A 122 12.35 -4.29 0.23
CA THR A 122 10.91 -4.51 0.17
C THR A 122 10.60 -5.95 0.54
N VAL A 123 9.84 -6.16 1.60
CA VAL A 123 9.33 -7.48 1.99
C VAL A 123 7.93 -7.33 2.52
N LEU A 124 7.02 -8.18 2.08
CA LEU A 124 5.64 -8.19 2.52
C LEU A 124 5.52 -9.00 3.83
N GLU A 125 5.83 -8.35 4.92
CA GLU A 125 5.74 -8.86 6.29
C GLU A 125 5.13 -7.78 7.18
N LYS A 126 4.42 -8.18 8.22
CA LYS A 126 3.86 -7.27 9.22
C LYS A 126 4.83 -7.12 10.41
N LYS A 127 6.00 -6.63 10.11
CA LYS A 127 7.01 -6.26 11.13
C LYS A 127 7.99 -5.25 10.58
N MET A 128 8.55 -4.48 11.48
CA MET A 128 9.64 -3.58 11.16
C MET A 128 10.96 -4.35 11.06
N ARG A 129 11.75 -4.02 10.05
CA ARG A 129 13.11 -4.54 9.91
C ARG A 129 14.14 -3.52 10.38
N PRO A 130 15.36 -3.97 10.72
CA PRO A 130 16.42 -3.07 11.11
C PRO A 130 16.65 -1.99 10.06
N ILE A 131 16.60 -0.74 10.48
CA ILE A 131 16.85 0.41 9.61
C ILE A 131 18.34 0.60 9.38
N GLN A 132 18.65 1.11 8.18
CA GLN A 132 20.01 1.35 7.74
C GLN A 132 20.41 2.80 8.02
N ARG A 133 21.70 3.03 8.25
CA ARG A 133 22.29 4.36 8.51
C ARG A 133 22.18 5.35 7.35
N GLY A 134 21.66 4.93 6.19
CA GLY A 134 21.52 5.75 4.98
C GLY A 134 20.69 7.02 5.17
N THR A 135 19.65 6.95 6.00
CA THR A 135 18.81 8.12 6.30
C THR A 135 19.57 9.17 7.13
N ALA A 136 20.37 8.75 8.12
CA ALA A 136 21.22 9.64 8.90
C ALA A 136 22.28 10.31 8.00
N HIS A 137 22.97 9.53 7.17
CA HIS A 137 23.94 10.08 6.21
C HIS A 137 23.31 11.09 5.24
N LEU A 138 22.08 10.84 4.79
CA LEU A 138 21.35 11.77 3.95
C LEU A 138 21.00 13.05 4.72
N ALA A 139 20.46 12.92 5.92
CA ALA A 139 20.08 14.05 6.76
C ALA A 139 21.29 14.95 7.08
N PHE A 140 22.36 14.39 7.65
CA PHE A 140 23.56 15.15 8.01
C PHE A 140 24.29 15.71 6.79
N GLY A 141 24.29 14.98 5.66
CA GLY A 141 24.87 15.46 4.40
C GLY A 141 24.11 16.63 3.78
N THR A 142 22.85 16.83 4.16
CA THR A 142 22.02 17.95 3.68
C THR A 142 22.30 19.24 4.47
N LEU A 143 22.64 19.15 5.74
CA LEU A 143 22.78 20.32 6.64
C LEU A 143 23.67 21.43 6.08
N PRO A 144 24.84 21.15 5.46
CA PRO A 144 25.67 22.20 4.89
C PRO A 144 25.05 23.02 3.75
N PHE A 145 23.99 22.47 3.14
CA PHE A 145 23.30 23.11 2.01
C PHE A 145 22.03 23.87 2.42
N ILE A 146 21.56 23.69 3.66
CA ILE A 146 20.40 24.40 4.18
C ILE A 146 20.84 25.83 4.56
N GLN A 147 20.09 26.80 4.07
CA GLN A 147 20.36 28.23 4.26
C GLN A 147 19.17 28.91 4.97
N ASN A 148 19.36 30.19 5.33
CA ASN A 148 18.30 31.08 5.82
C ASN A 148 17.62 30.63 7.13
N GLY A 149 18.28 29.81 7.96
CA GLY A 149 17.73 29.36 9.24
C GLY A 149 16.59 28.35 9.09
N GLU A 150 16.43 27.74 7.92
CA GLU A 150 15.52 26.63 7.75
C GLU A 150 16.01 25.39 8.52
N GLU A 151 15.09 24.55 8.94
CA GLU A 151 15.35 23.34 9.72
C GLU A 151 14.93 22.10 8.92
N LEU A 152 15.78 21.05 8.94
CA LEU A 152 15.49 19.78 8.32
C LEU A 152 14.67 18.90 9.28
N PHE A 153 13.43 18.65 8.91
CA PHE A 153 12.55 17.75 9.63
C PHE A 153 12.64 16.32 9.11
N ILE A 154 12.56 15.39 10.05
CA ILE A 154 12.38 13.95 9.78
C ILE A 154 10.98 13.59 10.19
N GLN A 155 10.19 13.06 9.25
CA GLN A 155 8.81 12.62 9.48
C GLN A 155 8.73 11.10 9.41
N PRO A 156 8.65 10.38 10.53
CA PRO A 156 8.40 8.96 10.49
C PRO A 156 6.94 8.67 10.10
N VAL A 157 6.73 7.62 9.30
CA VAL A 157 5.40 7.18 8.91
C VAL A 157 5.32 5.66 8.80
N GLY A 158 4.24 5.07 9.32
CA GLY A 158 3.90 3.67 9.20
C GLY A 158 2.78 3.46 8.17
N VAL A 159 3.02 2.61 7.18
CA VAL A 159 2.01 2.19 6.20
C VAL A 159 1.67 0.73 6.46
N ASN A 160 0.44 0.48 6.89
CA ASN A 160 -0.03 -0.83 7.34
C ASN A 160 -1.13 -1.33 6.40
N PHE A 161 -0.76 -2.23 5.47
CA PHE A 161 -1.71 -2.86 4.56
C PHE A 161 -2.33 -4.10 5.20
N THR A 162 -3.62 -4.32 4.97
CA THR A 162 -4.23 -5.62 5.27
C THR A 162 -3.71 -6.68 4.31
N GLU A 163 -3.87 -6.48 2.99
CA GLU A 163 -3.29 -7.34 1.94
C GLU A 163 -3.14 -6.52 0.64
N PRO A 164 -1.97 -5.92 0.38
CA PRO A 164 -1.78 -5.00 -0.75
C PRO A 164 -1.86 -5.66 -2.12
N ARG A 165 -1.79 -7.00 -2.19
CA ARG A 165 -1.90 -7.75 -3.46
C ARG A 165 -3.34 -7.93 -3.92
N LEU A 166 -4.33 -7.63 -3.09
CA LEU A 166 -5.75 -7.81 -3.40
C LEU A 166 -6.47 -6.46 -3.49
N PRO A 167 -7.16 -6.19 -4.59
CA PRO A 167 -8.03 -5.01 -4.67
C PRO A 167 -9.20 -5.17 -3.69
N GLY A 168 -9.58 -4.06 -3.06
CA GLY A 168 -10.68 -4.02 -2.09
C GLY A 168 -10.28 -4.32 -0.66
N THR A 169 -8.99 -4.41 -0.35
CA THR A 169 -8.47 -4.45 1.02
C THR A 169 -8.21 -3.05 1.57
N ASP A 170 -7.78 -2.95 2.80
CA ASP A 170 -7.65 -1.69 3.53
C ASP A 170 -6.18 -1.32 3.76
N VAL A 171 -5.93 -0.03 3.95
CA VAL A 171 -4.63 0.48 4.38
C VAL A 171 -4.82 1.49 5.51
N VAL A 172 -4.01 1.38 6.57
CA VAL A 172 -3.95 2.32 7.68
C VAL A 172 -2.59 2.99 7.68
N ILE A 173 -2.58 4.32 7.58
CA ILE A 173 -1.38 5.14 7.57
C ILE A 173 -1.34 5.92 8.89
N LYS A 174 -0.20 5.87 9.56
CA LYS A 174 0.04 6.63 10.77
C LYS A 174 1.29 7.47 10.63
N PHE A 175 1.13 8.79 10.64
CA PHE A 175 2.24 9.73 10.75
C PHE A 175 2.60 9.90 12.24
N GLY A 176 3.90 9.80 12.56
CA GLY A 176 4.44 10.05 13.89
C GLY A 176 4.68 11.53 14.15
N GLU A 177 5.32 11.84 15.27
CA GLU A 177 5.79 13.20 15.54
C GLU A 177 7.01 13.49 14.66
N PRO A 178 7.04 14.60 13.92
CA PRO A 178 8.23 15.02 13.22
C PRO A 178 9.30 15.45 14.24
N PHE A 179 10.55 15.21 13.93
CA PHE A 179 11.66 15.67 14.76
C PHE A 179 12.72 16.36 13.90
N LEU A 180 13.43 17.29 14.53
CA LEU A 180 14.52 18.03 13.90
C LEU A 180 15.78 17.17 13.80
N THR A 181 16.49 17.32 12.69
CA THR A 181 17.84 16.78 12.54
C THR A 181 18.79 17.56 13.46
N GLN A 182 19.50 16.85 14.32
CA GLN A 182 20.56 17.48 15.14
C GLN A 182 21.71 17.98 14.27
N ASN A 183 22.42 18.98 14.73
CA ASN A 183 23.59 19.51 14.02
C ASN A 183 24.79 18.57 14.19
N ALA A 184 25.02 17.74 13.17
CA ALA A 184 26.09 16.75 13.14
C ALA A 184 26.64 16.58 11.73
N THR A 185 27.78 15.92 11.60
CA THR A 185 28.41 15.63 10.31
C THR A 185 28.18 14.16 9.88
N ARG A 186 28.44 13.85 8.62
CA ARG A 186 28.33 12.48 8.08
C ARG A 186 29.41 11.53 8.60
N GLU A 187 30.43 12.05 9.21
CA GLU A 187 31.56 11.35 9.80
C GLU A 187 31.37 11.06 11.29
N ASP A 188 30.42 11.73 11.94
CA ASP A 188 30.07 11.55 13.35
C ASP A 188 29.30 10.24 13.55
N ARG A 189 29.99 9.20 14.02
CA ARG A 189 29.44 7.86 14.18
C ARG A 189 28.40 7.79 15.29
N ASP A 190 28.63 8.49 16.38
CA ASP A 190 27.76 8.47 17.55
C ASP A 190 26.45 9.19 17.22
N ALA A 191 26.51 10.33 16.56
CA ALA A 191 25.33 11.05 16.08
C ALA A 191 24.53 10.22 15.03
N ILE A 192 25.20 9.48 14.15
CA ILE A 192 24.54 8.58 13.18
C ILE A 192 23.81 7.46 13.89
N GLU A 193 24.40 6.87 14.93
CA GLU A 193 23.80 5.79 15.71
C GLU A 193 22.59 6.32 16.49
N GLU A 194 22.76 7.41 17.25
CA GLU A 194 21.68 8.08 17.98
C GLU A 194 20.48 8.44 17.07
N PHE A 195 20.76 9.05 15.90
CA PHE A 195 19.72 9.35 14.92
C PHE A 195 19.00 8.10 14.43
N THR A 196 19.78 7.06 14.11
CA THR A 196 19.22 5.79 13.58
C THR A 196 18.33 5.13 14.63
N ASP A 197 18.74 5.11 15.89
CA ASP A 197 17.98 4.55 16.99
C ASP A 197 16.69 5.37 17.26
N LYS A 198 16.80 6.69 17.28
CA LYS A 198 15.65 7.60 17.42
C LYS A 198 14.63 7.37 16.32
N LEU A 199 15.08 7.28 15.05
CA LEU A 199 14.20 7.01 13.92
C LEU A 199 13.58 5.62 14.04
N SER A 200 14.35 4.60 14.44
CA SER A 200 13.89 3.23 14.64
C SER A 200 12.76 3.18 15.67
N HIS A 201 12.96 3.74 16.85
CA HIS A 201 11.93 3.80 17.89
C HIS A 201 10.69 4.59 17.45
N SER A 202 10.89 5.69 16.72
CA SER A 202 9.77 6.49 16.20
C SER A 202 8.93 5.72 15.19
N MET A 203 9.55 4.91 14.34
CA MET A 203 8.86 4.10 13.34
C MET A 203 8.19 2.86 13.93
N ASP A 204 8.81 2.24 14.94
CA ASP A 204 8.31 1.03 15.60
C ASP A 204 6.88 1.21 16.12
N ALA A 205 6.61 2.34 16.76
CA ALA A 205 5.28 2.68 17.28
C ALA A 205 4.20 2.90 16.21
N LEU A 206 4.59 3.06 14.93
CA LEU A 206 3.68 3.35 13.82
C LEU A 206 3.35 2.11 12.98
N ILE A 207 4.13 1.05 13.12
CA ILE A 207 4.02 -0.16 12.34
C ILE A 207 3.33 -1.23 13.19
N ILE A 208 2.32 -1.87 12.62
CA ILE A 208 1.65 -3.00 13.28
C ILE A 208 2.53 -4.23 13.10
N GLN A 209 2.95 -4.84 14.21
CA GLN A 209 3.90 -5.93 14.22
C GLN A 209 3.24 -7.22 14.66
N VAL A 210 3.41 -8.27 13.84
CA VAL A 210 2.83 -9.60 14.07
C VAL A 210 3.89 -10.65 13.75
N ASP A 211 3.96 -11.68 14.59
CA ASP A 211 4.84 -12.83 14.35
C ASP A 211 4.44 -13.55 13.05
N ASP A 212 5.42 -13.92 12.23
CA ASP A 212 5.22 -14.52 10.90
C ASP A 212 4.29 -15.75 10.94
N ALA A 213 4.41 -16.58 11.98
CA ALA A 213 3.59 -17.76 12.17
C ALA A 213 2.11 -17.46 12.45
N LEU A 214 1.82 -16.27 12.97
CA LEU A 214 0.50 -15.82 13.39
C LEU A 214 -0.14 -14.82 12.42
N GLU A 215 0.61 -14.34 11.43
CA GLU A 215 0.17 -13.27 10.50
C GLU A 215 -1.18 -13.59 9.84
N LYS A 216 -1.40 -14.82 9.38
CA LYS A 216 -2.66 -15.21 8.75
C LYS A 216 -3.85 -15.18 9.70
N LYS A 217 -3.66 -15.56 10.97
CA LYS A 217 -4.73 -15.49 11.98
C LYS A 217 -5.03 -14.04 12.32
N TYR A 218 -3.98 -13.22 12.50
CA TYR A 218 -4.14 -11.77 12.66
C TYR A 218 -4.93 -11.15 11.49
N ASP A 219 -4.61 -11.51 10.24
CA ASP A 219 -5.30 -10.99 9.05
C ASP A 219 -6.81 -11.24 9.10
N VAL A 220 -7.23 -12.40 9.59
CA VAL A 220 -8.67 -12.71 9.79
C VAL A 220 -9.29 -11.74 10.79
N LEU A 221 -8.68 -11.59 11.98
CA LEU A 221 -9.18 -10.72 13.03
C LEU A 221 -9.23 -9.25 12.58
N ALA A 222 -8.14 -8.77 12.00
CA ALA A 222 -8.01 -7.40 11.48
C ALA A 222 -9.03 -7.10 10.37
N SER A 223 -9.25 -8.06 9.46
CA SER A 223 -10.24 -7.90 8.38
C SER A 223 -11.67 -7.85 8.93
N ILE A 224 -12.01 -8.69 9.90
CA ILE A 224 -13.32 -8.65 10.57
C ILE A 224 -13.49 -7.32 11.31
N TYR A 225 -12.47 -6.87 12.05
CA TYR A 225 -12.51 -5.58 12.73
C TYR A 225 -12.76 -4.43 11.74
N LEU A 226 -11.91 -4.27 10.74
CA LEU A 226 -11.98 -3.13 9.81
C LEU A 226 -13.26 -3.09 8.98
N ARG A 227 -13.81 -4.25 8.62
CA ARG A 227 -14.96 -4.34 7.69
C ARG A 227 -16.31 -4.44 8.39
N MET A 228 -16.35 -4.89 9.63
CA MET A 228 -17.62 -5.17 10.33
C MET A 228 -17.81 -4.40 11.63
N MET A 229 -16.73 -3.89 12.23
CA MET A 229 -16.79 -3.23 13.53
C MET A 229 -16.38 -1.75 13.45
N TYR A 230 -15.25 -1.45 12.84
CA TYR A 230 -14.70 -0.09 12.76
C TYR A 230 -15.68 0.94 12.16
N GLU A 231 -16.40 0.56 11.11
CA GLU A 231 -17.35 1.46 10.43
C GLU A 231 -18.56 1.84 11.31
N ASN A 232 -18.88 1.01 12.26
CA ASN A 232 -20.01 1.22 13.19
C ASN A 232 -19.59 1.92 14.49
N ASN A 233 -18.31 2.28 14.64
CA ASN A 233 -17.78 2.97 15.81
C ASN A 233 -17.01 4.25 15.39
N PRO A 234 -17.68 5.40 15.29
CA PRO A 234 -17.07 6.65 14.84
C PRO A 234 -15.92 7.17 15.71
N GLY A 235 -15.84 6.75 16.97
CA GLY A 235 -14.76 7.10 17.92
C GLY A 235 -13.56 6.16 17.89
N ALA A 236 -13.62 5.07 17.11
CA ALA A 236 -12.56 4.07 17.08
C ALA A 236 -11.28 4.61 16.41
N ASN A 237 -10.13 4.25 16.97
CA ASN A 237 -8.83 4.48 16.35
C ASN A 237 -8.34 3.17 15.75
N ALA A 238 -8.52 3.01 14.44
CA ALA A 238 -8.17 1.78 13.73
C ALA A 238 -6.71 1.37 13.95
N HIS A 239 -5.77 2.31 14.01
CA HIS A 239 -4.36 1.98 14.24
C HIS A 239 -4.13 1.40 15.63
N GLN A 240 -4.65 2.05 16.68
CA GLN A 240 -4.52 1.57 18.05
C GLN A 240 -5.23 0.23 18.26
N ASP A 241 -6.42 0.07 17.70
CA ASP A 241 -7.19 -1.16 17.82
C ASP A 241 -6.50 -2.32 17.10
N LEU A 242 -5.92 -2.09 15.92
CA LEU A 242 -5.12 -3.09 15.23
C LEU A 242 -3.83 -3.45 15.99
N GLN A 243 -3.21 -2.49 16.69
CA GLN A 243 -2.08 -2.78 17.59
C GLN A 243 -2.50 -3.63 18.79
N LYS A 244 -3.66 -3.35 19.40
CA LYS A 244 -4.22 -4.20 20.49
C LYS A 244 -4.47 -5.63 19.98
N ILE A 245 -5.08 -5.77 18.80
CA ILE A 245 -5.31 -7.08 18.18
C ILE A 245 -3.98 -7.80 17.92
N ALA A 246 -2.97 -7.10 17.40
CA ALA A 246 -1.65 -7.67 17.15
C ALA A 246 -0.96 -8.11 18.46
N GLY A 247 -1.02 -7.27 19.49
CA GLY A 247 -0.50 -7.59 20.84
C GLY A 247 -1.18 -8.82 21.44
N TYR A 248 -2.51 -8.92 21.33
CA TYR A 248 -3.26 -10.11 21.74
C TYR A 248 -2.79 -11.35 20.97
N VAL A 249 -2.70 -11.27 19.63
CA VAL A 249 -2.30 -12.41 18.78
C VAL A 249 -0.90 -12.89 19.13
N ASN A 250 0.06 -11.98 19.32
CA ASN A 250 1.45 -12.31 19.64
C ASN A 250 1.60 -12.88 21.07
N GLY A 251 0.78 -12.41 22.02
CA GLY A 251 0.83 -12.84 23.42
C GLY A 251 -0.03 -14.07 23.75
N SER A 252 -0.84 -14.55 22.80
CA SER A 252 -1.75 -15.67 23.02
C SER A 252 -1.07 -17.04 22.88
N ASP A 253 -1.52 -18.00 23.70
CA ASP A 253 -1.12 -19.41 23.54
C ASP A 253 -1.63 -19.97 22.19
N GLN A 254 -0.94 -21.02 21.70
CA GLN A 254 -1.34 -21.75 20.49
C GLN A 254 -2.74 -22.36 20.59
N ASN A 255 -3.22 -22.65 21.82
CA ASN A 255 -4.53 -23.19 22.11
C ASN A 255 -5.60 -22.12 22.38
N ASP A 256 -5.29 -20.84 22.17
CA ASP A 256 -6.26 -19.76 22.32
C ASP A 256 -7.52 -20.01 21.48
N PRO A 257 -8.72 -20.02 22.07
CA PRO A 257 -9.96 -20.38 21.35
C PRO A 257 -10.26 -19.48 20.16
N LEU A 258 -9.90 -18.19 20.23
CA LEU A 258 -10.12 -17.22 19.14
C LEU A 258 -9.16 -17.49 17.99
N LEU A 259 -7.89 -17.76 18.30
CA LEU A 259 -6.87 -18.08 17.30
C LEU A 259 -7.08 -19.47 16.67
N LEU A 260 -7.59 -20.44 17.42
CA LEU A 260 -8.00 -21.74 16.89
C LEU A 260 -9.13 -21.58 15.88
N LYS A 261 -10.14 -20.79 16.23
CA LYS A 261 -11.29 -20.54 15.34
C LYS A 261 -10.89 -19.79 14.06
N ALA A 262 -10.00 -18.80 14.14
CA ALA A 262 -9.43 -18.15 12.97
C ALA A 262 -8.66 -19.15 12.10
N GLY A 263 -7.91 -20.06 12.70
CA GLY A 263 -7.21 -21.15 12.02
C GLY A 263 -8.16 -22.13 11.32
N GLU A 264 -9.24 -22.54 11.98
CA GLU A 264 -10.27 -23.40 11.40
C GLU A 264 -10.94 -22.75 10.18
N MET A 265 -11.30 -21.48 10.29
CA MET A 265 -11.85 -20.70 9.18
C MET A 265 -10.86 -20.68 7.99
N LEU A 266 -9.58 -20.41 8.23
CA LEU A 266 -8.56 -20.45 7.18
C LEU A 266 -8.42 -21.83 6.54
N MET A 267 -8.45 -22.91 7.32
CA MET A 267 -8.40 -24.28 6.80
C MET A 267 -9.60 -24.61 5.91
N ILE A 268 -10.81 -24.21 6.31
CA ILE A 268 -12.02 -24.39 5.50
C ILE A 268 -11.87 -23.65 4.16
N LEU A 269 -11.45 -22.39 4.19
CA LEU A 269 -11.25 -21.58 3.00
C LEU A 269 -10.15 -22.14 2.08
N GLN A 270 -9.06 -22.66 2.65
CA GLN A 270 -7.99 -23.29 1.90
C GLN A 270 -8.43 -24.57 1.21
N ARG A 271 -9.17 -25.46 1.91
CA ARG A 271 -9.78 -26.68 1.32
C ARG A 271 -10.70 -26.33 0.16
N LYS A 272 -11.40 -25.21 0.22
CA LYS A 272 -12.26 -24.68 -0.86
C LYS A 272 -11.50 -23.93 -1.95
N LYS A 273 -10.17 -23.91 -1.92
CA LYS A 273 -9.28 -23.17 -2.85
C LYS A 273 -9.61 -21.67 -2.91
N ASN A 274 -10.08 -21.11 -1.79
CA ASN A 274 -10.49 -19.71 -1.68
C ASN A 274 -9.90 -19.02 -0.43
N PRO A 275 -8.58 -19.16 -0.14
CA PRO A 275 -7.98 -18.66 1.11
C PRO A 275 -8.10 -17.13 1.26
N HIS A 276 -8.07 -16.40 0.15
CA HIS A 276 -8.17 -14.95 0.17
C HIS A 276 -9.55 -14.41 0.57
N ALA A 277 -10.59 -15.26 0.63
CA ALA A 277 -11.89 -14.86 1.14
C ALA A 277 -11.85 -14.44 2.63
N ALA A 278 -10.80 -14.83 3.37
CA ALA A 278 -10.57 -14.40 4.75
C ALA A 278 -10.45 -12.87 4.89
N TYR A 279 -9.97 -12.18 3.85
CA TYR A 279 -9.88 -10.72 3.81
C TYR A 279 -11.22 -10.02 3.51
N PHE A 280 -12.28 -10.78 3.25
CA PHE A 280 -13.59 -10.28 2.84
C PHE A 280 -14.72 -10.93 3.67
N PRO A 281 -14.73 -10.75 5.01
CA PRO A 281 -15.74 -11.35 5.88
C PRO A 281 -17.16 -10.90 5.54
N ASP A 282 -17.33 -9.68 5.03
CA ASP A 282 -18.59 -9.15 4.54
C ASP A 282 -19.17 -9.98 3.37
N LEU A 283 -18.33 -10.48 2.47
CA LEU A 283 -18.78 -11.41 1.41
C LEU A 283 -19.19 -12.78 1.98
N ILE A 284 -18.49 -13.25 3.03
CA ILE A 284 -18.85 -14.54 3.67
C ILE A 284 -20.23 -14.47 4.28
N VAL A 285 -20.59 -13.35 4.93
CA VAL A 285 -21.90 -13.18 5.56
C VAL A 285 -23.00 -12.78 4.56
N MET A 286 -22.64 -12.29 3.36
CA MET A 286 -23.57 -11.88 2.32
C MET A 286 -24.48 -13.05 1.88
N ASN A 287 -25.73 -12.77 1.58
CA ASN A 287 -26.64 -13.79 1.05
C ASN A 287 -26.26 -14.23 -0.39
N ARG A 288 -26.81 -15.36 -0.84
CA ARG A 288 -26.50 -15.92 -2.16
C ARG A 288 -26.95 -15.02 -3.31
N MET A 289 -28.07 -14.33 -3.15
CA MET A 289 -28.58 -13.41 -4.18
C MET A 289 -27.63 -12.23 -4.38
N GLY A 290 -27.12 -11.62 -3.30
CA GLY A 290 -26.11 -10.56 -3.38
C GLY A 290 -24.81 -11.03 -4.05
N LEU A 291 -24.33 -12.24 -3.70
CA LEU A 291 -23.15 -12.82 -4.36
C LEU A 291 -23.40 -13.11 -5.85
N ALA A 292 -24.59 -13.59 -6.22
CA ALA A 292 -24.96 -13.83 -7.61
C ALA A 292 -25.00 -12.52 -8.40
N THR A 293 -25.62 -11.48 -7.85
CA THR A 293 -25.65 -10.13 -8.45
C THR A 293 -24.25 -9.60 -8.67
N MET A 294 -23.38 -9.66 -7.64
CA MET A 294 -21.99 -9.23 -7.79
C MET A 294 -21.22 -10.04 -8.84
N THR A 295 -21.48 -11.35 -8.92
CA THR A 295 -20.87 -12.22 -9.94
C THR A 295 -21.24 -11.76 -11.35
N VAL A 296 -22.55 -11.54 -11.61
CA VAL A 296 -23.05 -11.07 -12.91
C VAL A 296 -22.43 -9.72 -13.28
N LEU A 297 -22.49 -8.74 -12.38
CA LEU A 297 -21.90 -7.42 -12.62
C LEU A 297 -20.39 -7.50 -12.89
N LYS A 298 -19.68 -8.38 -12.17
CA LYS A 298 -18.24 -8.58 -12.38
C LYS A 298 -17.93 -9.27 -13.71
N CYS A 299 -18.78 -10.18 -14.18
CA CYS A 299 -18.68 -10.79 -15.51
C CYS A 299 -18.89 -9.74 -16.61
N ILE A 300 -19.91 -8.89 -16.47
CA ILE A 300 -20.16 -7.79 -17.42
C ILE A 300 -18.95 -6.86 -17.49
N TRP A 301 -18.39 -6.49 -16.34
CA TRP A 301 -17.18 -5.69 -16.28
C TRP A 301 -15.98 -6.35 -16.96
N LEU A 302 -15.79 -7.65 -16.76
CA LEU A 302 -14.69 -8.37 -17.41
C LEU A 302 -14.79 -8.35 -18.93
N ILE A 303 -16.00 -8.39 -19.48
CA ILE A 303 -16.25 -8.30 -20.92
C ILE A 303 -16.00 -6.85 -21.39
N ALA A 304 -16.47 -5.86 -20.65
CA ALA A 304 -16.37 -4.45 -21.03
C ALA A 304 -14.92 -3.92 -21.06
N GLY A 305 -14.03 -4.37 -20.17
CA GLY A 305 -12.65 -3.87 -20.13
C GLY A 305 -11.77 -4.49 -19.05
N GLY A 306 -12.35 -5.20 -18.09
CA GLY A 306 -11.62 -5.85 -17.00
C GLY A 306 -10.68 -6.97 -17.46
N TRP A 307 -10.83 -7.48 -18.68
CA TRP A 307 -9.91 -8.43 -19.30
C TRP A 307 -8.49 -7.84 -19.45
N ILE A 308 -8.35 -6.51 -19.60
CA ILE A 308 -7.06 -5.81 -19.66
C ILE A 308 -6.25 -6.09 -18.39
N TRP A 309 -6.89 -6.00 -17.22
CA TRP A 309 -6.24 -6.37 -15.95
C TRP A 309 -5.70 -7.80 -15.96
N ARG A 310 -6.50 -8.74 -16.46
CA ARG A 310 -6.09 -10.16 -16.53
C ARG A 310 -4.91 -10.36 -17.47
N VAL A 311 -4.91 -9.72 -18.64
CA VAL A 311 -3.81 -9.78 -19.61
C VAL A 311 -2.54 -9.19 -19.00
N LEU A 312 -2.60 -7.97 -18.46
CA LEU A 312 -1.46 -7.31 -17.83
C LEU A 312 -0.88 -8.14 -16.69
N ARG A 313 -1.74 -8.65 -15.81
CA ARG A 313 -1.33 -9.52 -14.71
C ARG A 313 -0.59 -10.76 -15.22
N ASN A 314 -1.11 -11.44 -16.22
CA ASN A 314 -0.50 -12.65 -16.77
C ASN A 314 0.87 -12.36 -17.42
N VAL A 315 1.00 -11.26 -18.14
CA VAL A 315 2.26 -10.84 -18.76
C VAL A 315 3.29 -10.47 -17.70
N ILE A 316 2.89 -9.70 -16.70
CA ILE A 316 3.77 -9.22 -15.62
C ILE A 316 4.20 -10.38 -14.73
N PHE A 317 3.29 -11.28 -14.34
CA PHE A 317 3.61 -12.41 -13.47
C PHE A 317 4.55 -13.43 -14.14
N LYS A 318 4.54 -13.52 -15.46
CA LYS A 318 5.52 -14.32 -16.22
C LYS A 318 6.92 -13.68 -16.23
N LYS A 319 7.01 -12.35 -16.20
CA LYS A 319 8.28 -11.61 -16.29
C LYS A 319 8.90 -11.28 -14.94
N ILE A 320 8.07 -11.04 -13.93
CA ILE A 320 8.50 -10.66 -12.58
C ILE A 320 8.33 -11.86 -11.66
N THR A 321 9.45 -12.43 -11.21
CA THR A 321 9.46 -13.60 -10.32
C THR A 321 9.22 -13.25 -8.85
N THR A 322 9.56 -12.03 -8.44
CA THR A 322 9.42 -11.56 -7.05
C THR A 322 7.98 -11.15 -6.77
N SER A 323 7.30 -11.88 -5.89
CA SER A 323 5.87 -11.70 -5.58
C SER A 323 5.51 -10.30 -5.08
N THR A 324 6.40 -9.66 -4.32
CA THR A 324 6.21 -8.28 -3.80
C THR A 324 6.11 -7.22 -4.90
N PHE A 325 6.68 -7.48 -6.09
CA PHE A 325 6.63 -6.56 -7.23
C PHE A 325 5.55 -6.88 -8.25
N GLN A 326 5.03 -8.10 -8.28
CA GLN A 326 4.05 -8.53 -9.29
C GLN A 326 2.79 -7.69 -9.28
N THR A 327 2.12 -7.60 -8.14
CA THR A 327 0.85 -6.85 -8.04
C THR A 327 1.07 -5.35 -8.15
N PRO A 328 2.02 -4.71 -7.44
CA PRO A 328 2.30 -3.29 -7.63
C PRO A 328 2.58 -2.92 -9.09
N THR A 329 3.41 -3.70 -9.79
CA THR A 329 3.69 -3.45 -11.23
C THR A 329 2.43 -3.61 -12.09
N THR A 330 1.56 -4.58 -11.77
CA THR A 330 0.28 -4.75 -12.47
C THR A 330 -0.64 -3.55 -12.24
N VAL A 331 -0.72 -3.05 -11.01
CA VAL A 331 -1.46 -1.83 -10.65
C VAL A 331 -0.94 -0.64 -11.45
N GLY A 332 0.37 -0.40 -11.45
CA GLY A 332 0.98 0.70 -12.19
C GLY A 332 0.76 0.60 -13.70
N ALA A 333 0.93 -0.59 -14.28
CA ALA A 333 0.66 -0.82 -15.69
C ALA A 333 -0.82 -0.60 -16.05
N PHE A 334 -1.73 -1.04 -15.21
CA PHE A 334 -3.16 -0.84 -15.41
C PHE A 334 -3.54 0.64 -15.35
N MET A 335 -2.94 1.40 -14.42
CA MET A 335 -3.12 2.86 -14.33
C MET A 335 -2.73 3.61 -15.61
N VAL A 336 -1.76 3.10 -16.37
CA VAL A 336 -1.32 3.70 -17.64
C VAL A 336 -2.14 3.19 -18.81
N VAL A 337 -2.35 1.88 -18.88
CA VAL A 337 -2.98 1.23 -20.04
C VAL A 337 -4.48 1.54 -20.13
N MET A 338 -5.19 1.61 -19.00
CA MET A 338 -6.64 1.86 -19.02
C MET A 338 -7.03 3.20 -19.66
N PRO A 339 -6.43 4.36 -19.28
CA PRO A 339 -6.78 5.61 -19.94
C PRO A 339 -6.39 5.62 -21.43
N LEU A 340 -5.25 5.03 -21.81
CA LEU A 340 -4.85 4.92 -23.19
C LEU A 340 -5.86 4.11 -24.03
N MET A 341 -6.27 2.96 -23.51
CA MET A 341 -7.31 2.13 -24.15
C MET A 341 -8.65 2.86 -24.23
N THR A 342 -9.01 3.63 -23.20
CA THR A 342 -10.22 4.44 -23.19
C THR A 342 -10.17 5.48 -24.32
N ILE A 343 -9.05 6.18 -24.50
CA ILE A 343 -8.86 7.18 -25.56
C ILE A 343 -8.92 6.50 -26.94
N ILE A 344 -8.20 5.39 -27.12
CA ILE A 344 -8.19 4.65 -28.41
C ILE A 344 -9.62 4.21 -28.77
N LEU A 345 -10.36 3.67 -27.84
CA LEU A 345 -11.73 3.21 -28.07
C LEU A 345 -12.67 4.39 -28.36
N LEU A 346 -12.53 5.52 -27.67
CA LEU A 346 -13.27 6.73 -27.97
C LEU A 346 -13.02 7.20 -29.41
N VAL A 347 -11.76 7.20 -29.86
CA VAL A 347 -11.41 7.56 -31.23
C VAL A 347 -12.04 6.59 -32.25
N ILE A 348 -11.96 5.27 -31.97
CA ILE A 348 -12.60 4.24 -32.82
C ILE A 348 -14.12 4.48 -32.91
N PHE A 349 -14.78 4.73 -31.80
CA PHE A 349 -16.22 4.99 -31.78
C PHE A 349 -16.61 6.24 -32.59
N ILE A 350 -15.82 7.32 -32.45
CA ILE A 350 -16.04 8.56 -33.22
C ILE A 350 -15.92 8.29 -34.73
N ILE A 351 -14.92 7.51 -35.16
CA ILE A 351 -14.68 7.20 -36.58
C ILE A 351 -15.74 6.22 -37.11
N SER A 352 -16.30 5.37 -36.24
CA SER A 352 -17.25 4.31 -36.64
C SER A 352 -18.71 4.74 -36.61
N ASP A 353 -19.01 6.04 -36.45
CA ASP A 353 -20.38 6.60 -36.37
C ASP A 353 -21.29 5.91 -35.32
N ILE A 354 -20.69 5.29 -34.29
CA ILE A 354 -21.44 4.65 -33.23
C ILE A 354 -22.07 5.72 -32.35
N PRO A 355 -23.39 5.65 -32.07
CA PRO A 355 -24.07 6.65 -31.27
C PRO A 355 -23.41 6.83 -29.90
N LEU A 356 -23.20 8.10 -29.49
CA LEU A 356 -22.48 8.49 -28.28
C LEU A 356 -23.02 7.80 -27.00
N TYR A 357 -24.30 7.53 -26.94
CA TYR A 357 -24.91 6.89 -25.77
C TYR A 357 -24.39 5.44 -25.55
N PHE A 358 -24.05 4.71 -26.62
CA PHE A 358 -23.42 3.38 -26.45
C PHE A 358 -22.01 3.52 -25.88
N VAL A 359 -21.27 4.53 -26.30
CA VAL A 359 -19.93 4.82 -25.77
C VAL A 359 -20.01 5.16 -24.29
N LEU A 360 -20.96 6.02 -23.92
CA LEU A 360 -21.17 6.42 -22.53
C LEU A 360 -21.60 5.26 -21.64
N ILE A 361 -22.50 4.39 -22.12
CA ILE A 361 -22.91 3.17 -21.42
C ILE A 361 -21.71 2.25 -21.23
N TRP A 362 -20.92 2.03 -22.28
CA TRP A 362 -19.75 1.16 -22.20
C TRP A 362 -18.70 1.70 -21.21
N LEU A 363 -18.39 3.01 -21.25
CA LEU A 363 -17.51 3.68 -20.29
C LEU A 363 -18.05 3.53 -18.86
N PHE A 364 -19.34 3.78 -18.68
CA PHE A 364 -19.99 3.64 -17.37
C PHE A 364 -19.84 2.22 -16.82
N VAL A 365 -20.13 1.19 -17.62
CA VAL A 365 -19.98 -0.22 -17.22
C VAL A 365 -18.52 -0.56 -16.92
N MET A 366 -17.59 -0.10 -17.74
CA MET A 366 -16.16 -0.35 -17.57
C MET A 366 -15.65 0.24 -16.25
N TRP A 367 -16.05 1.48 -15.90
CA TRP A 367 -15.62 2.14 -14.68
C TRP A 367 -16.41 1.71 -13.44
N LEU A 368 -17.73 1.51 -13.57
CA LEU A 368 -18.58 1.02 -12.48
C LEU A 368 -18.10 -0.34 -11.95
N GLY A 369 -17.68 -1.24 -12.83
CA GLY A 369 -17.22 -2.57 -12.43
C GLY A 369 -15.92 -2.55 -11.61
N THR A 370 -15.14 -1.45 -11.63
CA THR A 370 -13.98 -1.29 -10.75
C THR A 370 -14.42 -1.12 -9.29
N LEU A 371 -15.64 -0.67 -9.03
CA LEU A 371 -16.20 -0.55 -7.68
C LEU A 371 -16.45 -1.92 -7.04
N ILE A 372 -16.65 -2.96 -7.85
CA ILE A 372 -16.71 -4.35 -7.37
C ILE A 372 -15.28 -4.85 -7.19
N ARG A 373 -14.64 -4.41 -6.12
CA ARG A 373 -13.21 -4.62 -5.86
C ARG A 373 -12.80 -6.10 -5.71
N PRO A 374 -13.57 -6.96 -4.98
CA PRO A 374 -13.16 -8.34 -4.79
C PRO A 374 -12.99 -9.10 -6.12
N PRO A 375 -11.93 -9.92 -6.25
CA PRO A 375 -11.72 -10.75 -7.44
C PRO A 375 -12.87 -11.72 -7.70
N LEU A 376 -13.23 -11.94 -8.98
CA LEU A 376 -14.37 -12.80 -9.37
C LEU A 376 -14.28 -14.19 -8.76
N HIS A 377 -13.09 -14.81 -8.72
CA HIS A 377 -12.94 -16.15 -8.18
C HIS A 377 -13.30 -16.26 -6.69
N LEU A 378 -13.13 -15.17 -5.92
CA LEU A 378 -13.53 -15.14 -4.51
C LEU A 378 -15.04 -15.10 -4.38
N ILE A 379 -15.70 -14.24 -5.15
CA ILE A 379 -17.17 -14.09 -5.14
C ILE A 379 -17.82 -15.41 -5.59
N TRP A 380 -17.34 -15.96 -6.72
CA TRP A 380 -17.83 -17.22 -7.27
C TRP A 380 -17.60 -18.39 -6.32
N GLY A 381 -16.41 -18.50 -5.73
CA GLY A 381 -16.09 -19.56 -4.77
C GLY A 381 -17.02 -19.57 -3.55
N LEU A 382 -17.43 -18.40 -3.06
CA LEU A 382 -18.41 -18.28 -1.98
C LEU A 382 -19.84 -18.58 -2.44
N LEU A 383 -20.19 -18.17 -3.67
CA LEU A 383 -21.51 -18.42 -4.26
C LEU A 383 -21.78 -19.93 -4.41
N VAL A 384 -20.81 -20.68 -4.95
CA VAL A 384 -20.94 -22.12 -5.22
C VAL A 384 -20.66 -23.00 -3.99
N SER A 385 -20.23 -22.43 -2.88
CA SER A 385 -20.01 -23.16 -1.64
C SER A 385 -21.28 -23.83 -1.16
N ALA A 386 -21.16 -25.08 -0.66
CA ALA A 386 -22.29 -25.78 -0.06
C ALA A 386 -22.92 -24.95 1.08
N ALA A 387 -24.22 -25.03 1.24
CA ALA A 387 -24.97 -24.27 2.23
C ALA A 387 -24.40 -24.45 3.66
N ASN A 388 -24.11 -25.70 4.04
CA ASN A 388 -23.54 -26.01 5.36
C ASN A 388 -22.16 -25.37 5.58
N THR A 389 -21.29 -25.37 4.54
CA THR A 389 -19.98 -24.72 4.61
C THR A 389 -20.11 -23.21 4.79
N LYS A 390 -21.03 -22.58 4.04
CA LYS A 390 -21.26 -21.14 4.14
C LYS A 390 -21.86 -20.76 5.49
N THR A 391 -22.77 -21.57 6.03
CA THR A 391 -23.34 -21.36 7.36
C THR A 391 -22.28 -21.48 8.45
N ALA A 392 -21.38 -22.47 8.37
CA ALA A 392 -20.27 -22.63 9.29
C ALA A 392 -19.34 -21.41 9.26
N LEU A 393 -18.87 -21.00 8.06
CA LEU A 393 -18.02 -19.82 7.91
C LEU A 393 -18.69 -18.54 8.45
N LYS A 394 -19.99 -18.35 8.19
CA LYS A 394 -20.74 -17.22 8.73
C LYS A 394 -20.77 -17.21 10.25
N LYS A 395 -20.99 -18.38 10.88
CA LYS A 395 -20.99 -18.56 12.32
C LYS A 395 -19.60 -18.23 12.92
N ASP A 396 -18.54 -18.68 12.23
CA ASP A 396 -17.17 -18.39 12.65
C ASP A 396 -16.86 -16.90 12.59
N VAL A 397 -17.23 -16.21 11.49
CA VAL A 397 -17.08 -14.76 11.36
C VAL A 397 -17.72 -14.00 12.51
N PHE A 398 -18.97 -14.33 12.87
CA PHE A 398 -19.65 -13.65 13.98
C PHE A 398 -19.00 -13.97 15.33
N SER A 399 -18.61 -15.22 15.57
CA SER A 399 -17.93 -15.60 16.80
C SER A 399 -16.56 -14.93 16.95
N ILE A 400 -15.80 -14.82 15.85
CA ILE A 400 -14.51 -14.10 15.85
C ILE A 400 -14.76 -12.61 16.08
N ARG A 401 -15.77 -12.00 15.44
CA ARG A 401 -16.15 -10.61 15.66
C ARG A 401 -16.42 -10.33 17.14
N ASP A 402 -17.19 -11.19 17.78
CA ASP A 402 -17.51 -11.03 19.20
C ASP A 402 -16.26 -11.21 20.10
N GLY A 403 -15.34 -12.10 19.72
CA GLY A 403 -14.03 -12.24 20.36
C GLY A 403 -13.16 -11.00 20.21
N VAL A 404 -13.09 -10.43 19.01
CA VAL A 404 -12.38 -9.16 18.75
C VAL A 404 -13.00 -8.02 19.58
N GLY A 405 -14.32 -7.98 19.70
CA GLY A 405 -15.00 -7.01 20.57
C GLY A 405 -14.52 -7.06 22.03
N LYS A 406 -14.27 -8.26 22.56
CA LYS A 406 -13.72 -8.44 23.93
C LYS A 406 -12.26 -8.01 24.07
N ILE A 407 -11.46 -8.09 23.01
CA ILE A 407 -10.07 -7.58 23.02
C ILE A 407 -10.05 -6.05 23.09
N LEU A 408 -11.03 -5.41 22.46
CA LEU A 408 -11.07 -3.95 22.30
C LEU A 408 -11.79 -3.23 23.43
N SER A 409 -12.71 -3.93 24.17
CA SER A 409 -13.38 -3.41 25.36
C SER A 409 -12.43 -3.30 26.54
#